data_f088586407b3a79737f22523569004c1
#
_entry.id   f088586407b3a79737f22523569004c1
#
_cell.length_a   1.000
_cell.length_b   1.000
_cell.length_c   1.000
_cell.angle_alpha   90.00
_cell.angle_beta   90.00
_cell.angle_gamma   90.00
#
_symmetry.space_group_name_H-M   'P 1'
#
loop_
_entity.id
_entity.type
_entity.pdbx_description
1 polymer ?
#
loop_
_entity_poly.entity_id
_entity_poly.type
_entity_poly.pdbx_seq_one_letter_code
_entity_poly.pdbx_strand_id
1 'polypeptide(L)'
;MDKILEYMLDEDEGFGDITSNNIIDKNEEACAYIISKDEGILAGIDVAKELFESKMVKVSFHLNDGCKIKKGDLLMALESNARDILLVERTALNLLMRMSGVASAADQYVKLVGDKVIIAGTRKTQPAIGKFDKLALKIGGADTHRFSLDDMVLIKDNHIAVVGSPMEALKKAQKNVSFSKKIEIEVETLEDAVS
;
A
#
# COMPACT_ATOMS: atom_id res chain seq x y z
N MET A 1 15.83 1.91 5.91
CA MET A 1 14.83 1.25 5.03
C MET A 1 13.86 0.44 5.87
N ASP A 2 12.61 0.40 5.47
CA ASP A 2 11.60 -0.49 6.06
C ASP A 2 11.98 -1.96 5.87
N LYS A 3 11.89 -2.77 6.94
CA LYS A 3 12.29 -4.20 6.89
C LYS A 3 11.54 -5.03 5.84
N ILE A 4 10.32 -4.64 5.50
CA ILE A 4 9.56 -5.34 4.44
C ILE A 4 10.13 -4.99 3.07
N LEU A 5 10.52 -3.74 2.83
CA LEU A 5 11.17 -3.33 1.59
C LEU A 5 12.54 -3.99 1.42
N GLU A 6 13.29 -4.09 2.50
CA GLU A 6 14.57 -4.82 2.53
C GLU A 6 14.37 -6.29 2.14
N TYR A 7 13.40 -6.96 2.79
CA TYR A 7 13.08 -8.36 2.47
C TYR A 7 12.64 -8.55 1.00
N MET A 8 11.82 -7.65 0.46
CA MET A 8 11.37 -7.73 -0.93
C MET A 8 12.53 -7.58 -1.92
N LEU A 9 13.48 -6.71 -1.60
CA LEU A 9 14.67 -6.53 -2.43
C LEU A 9 15.60 -7.74 -2.34
N ASP A 10 15.82 -8.25 -1.14
CA ASP A 10 16.64 -9.47 -0.93
C ASP A 10 16.02 -10.69 -1.61
N GLU A 11 14.67 -10.82 -1.62
CA GLU A 11 13.96 -11.91 -2.31
C GLU A 11 14.18 -11.88 -3.84
N ASP A 12 14.18 -10.68 -4.44
CA ASP A 12 14.39 -10.50 -5.88
C ASP A 12 15.88 -10.61 -6.27
N GLU A 13 16.79 -10.07 -5.45
CA GLU A 13 18.24 -10.13 -5.66
C GLU A 13 18.80 -11.56 -5.54
N GLY A 14 18.31 -12.33 -4.56
CA GLY A 14 18.81 -13.68 -4.27
C GLY A 14 20.33 -13.68 -4.02
N PHE A 15 21.08 -14.44 -4.82
CA PHE A 15 22.55 -14.48 -4.75
C PHE A 15 23.25 -13.47 -5.68
N GLY A 16 22.50 -12.50 -6.21
CA GLY A 16 22.99 -11.41 -7.06
C GLY A 16 22.47 -11.45 -8.49
N ASP A 17 22.46 -10.27 -9.13
CA ASP A 17 22.03 -10.11 -10.52
C ASP A 17 23.08 -10.68 -11.50
N ILE A 18 22.87 -11.93 -11.89
CA ILE A 18 23.75 -12.62 -12.84
C ILE A 18 23.82 -11.87 -14.18
N THR A 19 22.72 -11.29 -14.65
CA THR A 19 22.68 -10.59 -15.94
C THR A 19 23.55 -9.36 -15.91
N SER A 20 23.23 -8.42 -15.03
CA SER A 20 23.97 -7.15 -14.97
C SER A 20 25.44 -7.36 -14.59
N ASN A 21 25.72 -8.32 -13.71
CA ASN A 21 27.09 -8.60 -13.29
C ASN A 21 27.98 -9.17 -14.41
N ASN A 22 27.39 -9.75 -15.46
CA ASN A 22 28.16 -10.35 -16.56
C ASN A 22 28.22 -9.48 -17.83
N ILE A 23 27.30 -8.52 -18.02
CA ILE A 23 27.24 -7.77 -19.29
C ILE A 23 27.43 -6.25 -19.13
N ILE A 24 27.42 -5.72 -17.91
CA ILE A 24 27.62 -4.29 -17.62
C ILE A 24 28.93 -4.12 -16.86
N ASP A 25 29.74 -3.15 -17.22
CA ASP A 25 30.97 -2.85 -16.49
C ASP A 25 30.68 -2.38 -15.07
N LYS A 26 31.54 -2.77 -14.11
CA LYS A 26 31.34 -2.49 -12.69
C LYS A 26 31.22 -0.99 -12.37
N ASN A 27 31.84 -0.13 -13.16
CA ASN A 27 31.85 1.32 -12.95
C ASN A 27 31.00 2.06 -13.99
N GLU A 28 30.06 1.38 -14.65
CA GLU A 28 29.18 1.99 -15.64
C GLU A 28 28.14 2.88 -14.96
N GLU A 29 28.21 4.18 -15.20
CA GLU A 29 27.24 5.15 -14.73
C GLU A 29 26.09 5.29 -15.72
N ALA A 30 24.86 5.43 -15.21
CA ALA A 30 23.67 5.57 -16.02
C ALA A 30 22.68 6.59 -15.46
N CYS A 31 21.90 7.16 -16.39
CA CYS A 31 20.69 7.91 -16.08
C CYS A 31 19.47 7.10 -16.57
N ALA A 32 18.47 6.95 -15.73
CA ALA A 32 17.23 6.26 -16.06
C ALA A 32 16.01 7.11 -15.71
N TYR A 33 14.89 6.83 -16.37
CA TYR A 33 13.65 7.59 -16.21
C TYR A 33 12.48 6.63 -15.99
N ILE A 34 11.72 6.88 -14.94
CA ILE A 34 10.44 6.19 -14.71
C ILE A 34 9.34 7.03 -15.33
N ILE A 35 8.65 6.44 -16.32
CA ILE A 35 7.64 7.12 -17.13
C ILE A 35 6.32 6.34 -17.00
N SER A 36 5.20 7.07 -16.79
CA SER A 36 3.88 6.45 -16.75
C SER A 36 3.50 5.85 -18.11
N LYS A 37 2.96 4.64 -18.08
CA LYS A 37 2.42 3.95 -19.27
C LYS A 37 0.92 4.14 -19.42
N ASP A 38 0.25 4.62 -18.36
CA ASP A 38 -1.20 4.74 -18.29
C ASP A 38 -1.60 6.01 -17.54
N GLU A 39 -2.92 6.25 -17.43
CA GLU A 39 -3.49 7.33 -16.62
C GLU A 39 -3.96 6.83 -15.26
N GLY A 40 -3.96 7.69 -14.25
CA GLY A 40 -4.42 7.34 -12.90
C GLY A 40 -3.98 8.34 -11.82
N ILE A 41 -3.93 7.84 -10.60
CA ILE A 41 -3.39 8.54 -9.44
C ILE A 41 -2.04 7.92 -9.09
N LEU A 42 -1.00 8.75 -9.05
CA LEU A 42 0.34 8.30 -8.62
C LEU A 42 0.31 8.00 -7.13
N ALA A 43 0.81 6.82 -6.74
CA ALA A 43 1.00 6.46 -5.34
C ALA A 43 2.19 5.51 -5.17
N GLY A 44 3.00 5.76 -4.13
CA GLY A 44 4.18 4.97 -3.80
C GLY A 44 5.49 5.54 -4.35
N ILE A 45 5.52 6.80 -4.77
CA ILE A 45 6.75 7.45 -5.27
C ILE A 45 7.83 7.52 -4.17
N ASP A 46 7.43 7.82 -2.92
CA ASP A 46 8.35 7.85 -1.78
C ASP A 46 8.85 6.45 -1.41
N VAL A 47 8.00 5.42 -1.57
CA VAL A 47 8.39 4.01 -1.36
C VAL A 47 9.42 3.57 -2.40
N ALA A 48 9.19 3.90 -3.67
CA ALA A 48 10.14 3.62 -4.74
C ALA A 48 11.47 4.34 -4.52
N LYS A 49 11.42 5.61 -4.08
CA LYS A 49 12.61 6.38 -3.70
C LYS A 49 13.41 5.68 -2.60
N GLU A 50 12.75 5.26 -1.52
CA GLU A 50 13.42 4.58 -0.40
C GLU A 50 14.17 3.33 -0.85
N LEU A 51 13.59 2.56 -1.78
CA LEU A 51 14.24 1.40 -2.39
C LEU A 51 15.49 1.80 -3.20
N PHE A 52 15.38 2.78 -4.09
CA PHE A 52 16.52 3.24 -4.90
C PHE A 52 17.63 3.82 -4.03
N GLU A 53 17.30 4.69 -3.08
CA GLU A 53 18.27 5.30 -2.18
C GLU A 53 18.99 4.27 -1.28
N SER A 54 18.38 3.11 -0.99
CA SER A 54 19.00 2.02 -0.24
C SER A 54 20.23 1.43 -0.93
N LYS A 55 20.31 1.54 -2.24
CA LYS A 55 21.48 1.17 -3.07
C LYS A 55 22.23 2.41 -3.58
N MET A 56 22.12 3.53 -2.87
CA MET A 56 22.80 4.82 -3.16
C MET A 56 22.46 5.43 -4.52
N VAL A 57 21.33 5.05 -5.11
CA VAL A 57 20.83 5.67 -6.34
C VAL A 57 20.31 7.06 -6.03
N LYS A 58 20.82 8.06 -6.71
CA LYS A 58 20.32 9.43 -6.62
C LYS A 58 18.99 9.57 -7.34
N VAL A 59 17.99 10.08 -6.62
CA VAL A 59 16.61 10.19 -7.10
C VAL A 59 16.18 11.64 -7.19
N SER A 60 15.57 12.01 -8.32
CA SER A 60 14.90 13.30 -8.51
C SER A 60 13.44 13.06 -8.88
N PHE A 61 12.50 13.76 -8.21
CA PHE A 61 11.08 13.67 -8.51
C PHE A 61 10.64 14.74 -9.49
N HIS A 62 9.62 14.39 -10.29
CA HIS A 62 8.87 15.32 -11.11
C HIS A 62 7.42 15.46 -10.66
N LEU A 63 6.85 14.42 -10.02
CA LEU A 63 5.50 14.39 -9.48
C LEU A 63 5.50 13.76 -8.08
N ASN A 64 4.50 14.11 -7.28
CA ASN A 64 4.29 13.59 -5.93
C ASN A 64 3.10 12.62 -5.88
N ASP A 65 3.03 11.83 -4.80
CA ASP A 65 1.86 11.00 -4.51
C ASP A 65 0.57 11.85 -4.48
N GLY A 66 -0.51 11.30 -5.02
CA GLY A 66 -1.81 11.95 -5.17
C GLY A 66 -1.96 12.76 -6.46
N CYS A 67 -0.91 13.01 -7.22
CA CYS A 67 -1.01 13.66 -8.51
C CYS A 67 -1.73 12.76 -9.53
N LYS A 68 -2.57 13.37 -10.38
CA LYS A 68 -3.07 12.71 -11.58
C LYS A 68 -1.94 12.57 -12.58
N ILE A 69 -1.79 11.39 -13.13
CA ILE A 69 -0.81 11.07 -14.16
C ILE A 69 -1.50 10.62 -15.44
N LYS A 70 -0.81 10.79 -16.55
CA LYS A 70 -1.19 10.31 -17.87
C LYS A 70 0.00 9.61 -18.55
N LYS A 71 -0.29 8.86 -19.57
CA LYS A 71 0.74 8.19 -20.36
C LYS A 71 1.78 9.19 -20.89
N GLY A 72 3.05 8.87 -20.62
CA GLY A 72 4.20 9.68 -21.02
C GLY A 72 4.70 10.66 -19.94
N ASP A 73 3.99 10.85 -18.85
CA ASP A 73 4.45 11.70 -17.75
C ASP A 73 5.71 11.12 -17.11
N LEU A 74 6.71 11.98 -16.92
CA LEU A 74 7.93 11.66 -16.19
C LEU A 74 7.64 11.70 -14.69
N LEU A 75 7.85 10.57 -14.02
CA LEU A 75 7.58 10.43 -12.59
C LEU A 75 8.86 10.66 -11.76
N MET A 76 9.97 10.07 -12.20
CA MET A 76 11.23 10.04 -11.46
C MET A 76 12.40 9.95 -12.44
N ALA A 77 13.51 10.62 -12.11
CA ALA A 77 14.80 10.46 -12.77
C ALA A 77 15.81 9.88 -11.77
N LEU A 78 16.64 8.96 -12.23
CA LEU A 78 17.61 8.19 -11.47
C LEU A 78 19.00 8.39 -12.04
N GLU A 79 20.01 8.57 -11.19
CA GLU A 79 21.41 8.67 -11.55
C GLU A 79 22.24 7.82 -10.60
N SER A 80 22.94 6.82 -11.08
CA SER A 80 23.88 5.99 -10.32
C SER A 80 24.59 5.00 -11.22
N ASN A 81 25.34 4.10 -10.59
CA ASN A 81 25.83 2.90 -11.27
C ASN A 81 24.67 2.13 -11.91
N ALA A 82 24.86 1.71 -13.15
CA ALA A 82 23.81 1.03 -13.93
C ALA A 82 23.31 -0.26 -13.25
N ARG A 83 24.23 -1.02 -12.61
CA ARG A 83 23.88 -2.26 -11.91
C ARG A 83 22.96 -1.99 -10.72
N ASP A 84 23.22 -0.93 -9.94
CA ASP A 84 22.41 -0.56 -8.78
C ASP A 84 20.99 -0.14 -9.18
N ILE A 85 20.86 0.63 -10.26
CA ILE A 85 19.55 1.02 -10.80
C ILE A 85 18.76 -0.22 -11.23
N LEU A 86 19.37 -1.11 -12.01
CA LEU A 86 18.71 -2.31 -12.53
C LEU A 86 18.33 -3.31 -11.46
N LEU A 87 19.16 -3.45 -10.42
CA LEU A 87 18.89 -4.31 -9.27
C LEU A 87 17.58 -3.93 -8.55
N VAL A 88 17.33 -2.64 -8.39
CA VAL A 88 16.17 -2.13 -7.64
C VAL A 88 14.92 -2.00 -8.51
N GLU A 89 15.10 -1.83 -9.82
CA GLU A 89 14.04 -1.43 -10.76
C GLU A 89 12.76 -2.25 -10.60
N ARG A 90 12.86 -3.58 -10.65
CA ARG A 90 11.69 -4.45 -10.69
C ARG A 90 10.86 -4.35 -9.40
N THR A 91 11.51 -4.45 -8.25
CA THR A 91 10.84 -4.34 -6.93
C THR A 91 10.20 -2.98 -6.76
N ALA A 92 10.89 -1.88 -7.09
CA ALA A 92 10.36 -0.53 -7.01
C ALA A 92 9.15 -0.33 -7.94
N LEU A 93 9.24 -0.78 -9.20
CA LEU A 93 8.14 -0.66 -10.16
C LEU A 93 6.93 -1.50 -9.77
N ASN A 94 7.11 -2.69 -9.22
CA ASN A 94 6.01 -3.55 -8.76
C ASN A 94 5.18 -2.85 -7.67
N LEU A 95 5.84 -2.23 -6.68
CA LEU A 95 5.15 -1.48 -5.63
C LEU A 95 4.50 -0.20 -6.16
N LEU A 96 5.21 0.57 -6.98
CA LEU A 96 4.70 1.81 -7.56
C LEU A 96 3.45 1.57 -8.41
N MET A 97 3.48 0.55 -9.29
CA MET A 97 2.34 0.17 -10.12
C MET A 97 1.15 -0.32 -9.28
N ARG A 98 1.40 -1.17 -8.27
CA ARG A 98 0.35 -1.66 -7.38
C ARG A 98 -0.31 -0.52 -6.61
N MET A 99 0.49 0.31 -5.95
CA MET A 99 -0.02 1.43 -5.15
C MET A 99 -0.80 2.42 -6.00
N SER A 100 -0.28 2.77 -7.18
CA SER A 100 -0.98 3.66 -8.11
C SER A 100 -2.29 3.03 -8.62
N GLY A 101 -2.33 1.73 -8.87
CA GLY A 101 -3.55 1.01 -9.24
C GLY A 101 -4.61 1.04 -8.13
N VAL A 102 -4.21 0.80 -6.87
CA VAL A 102 -5.10 0.87 -5.70
C VAL A 102 -5.61 2.29 -5.49
N ALA A 103 -4.73 3.30 -5.56
CA ALA A 103 -5.11 4.70 -5.41
C ALA A 103 -6.06 5.17 -6.53
N SER A 104 -5.82 4.75 -7.76
CA SER A 104 -6.68 5.08 -8.91
C SER A 104 -8.07 4.46 -8.78
N ALA A 105 -8.16 3.20 -8.36
CA ALA A 105 -9.44 2.55 -8.09
C ALA A 105 -10.18 3.25 -6.94
N ALA A 106 -9.49 3.58 -5.85
CA ALA A 106 -10.07 4.31 -4.73
C ALA A 106 -10.64 5.68 -5.17
N ASP A 107 -9.87 6.47 -5.91
CA ASP A 107 -10.28 7.75 -6.47
C ASP A 107 -11.55 7.65 -7.33
N GLN A 108 -11.66 6.60 -8.16
CA GLN A 108 -12.86 6.37 -8.97
C GLN A 108 -14.11 6.12 -8.09
N TYR A 109 -14.00 5.25 -7.07
CA TYR A 109 -15.13 4.97 -6.17
C TYR A 109 -15.50 6.19 -5.32
N VAL A 110 -14.52 6.91 -4.78
CA VAL A 110 -14.74 8.13 -4.00
C VAL A 110 -15.47 9.18 -4.85
N LYS A 111 -15.06 9.40 -6.07
CA LYS A 111 -15.73 10.34 -7.00
C LYS A 111 -17.16 9.92 -7.35
N LEU A 112 -17.37 8.60 -7.53
CA LEU A 112 -18.70 8.08 -7.88
C LEU A 112 -19.74 8.32 -6.79
N VAL A 113 -19.34 8.18 -5.51
CA VAL A 113 -20.26 8.36 -4.38
C VAL A 113 -20.33 9.79 -3.87
N GLY A 114 -19.30 10.60 -4.13
CA GLY A 114 -19.16 11.96 -3.60
C GLY A 114 -19.19 11.96 -2.06
N ASP A 115 -19.79 12.99 -1.48
CA ASP A 115 -19.85 13.17 -0.02
C ASP A 115 -20.97 12.36 0.67
N LYS A 116 -21.66 11.49 -0.06
CA LYS A 116 -22.84 10.77 0.48
C LYS A 116 -22.44 9.63 1.41
N VAL A 117 -21.34 8.95 1.13
CA VAL A 117 -20.83 7.82 1.90
C VAL A 117 -19.30 7.81 1.89
N ILE A 118 -18.72 7.18 2.91
CA ILE A 118 -17.27 6.98 3.00
C ILE A 118 -16.91 5.65 2.35
N ILE A 119 -16.02 5.67 1.36
CA ILE A 119 -15.39 4.46 0.84
C ILE A 119 -14.25 4.08 1.77
N ALA A 120 -14.27 2.86 2.29
CA ALA A 120 -13.28 2.39 3.25
C ALA A 120 -12.64 1.06 2.82
N GLY A 121 -11.36 0.92 3.12
CA GLY A 121 -10.61 -0.31 2.83
C GLY A 121 -10.87 -1.42 3.85
N THR A 122 -10.63 -2.65 3.45
CA THR A 122 -10.70 -3.84 4.32
C THR A 122 -9.28 -4.33 4.67
N ARG A 123 -9.18 -5.40 5.49
CA ARG A 123 -7.95 -6.15 5.71
C ARG A 123 -7.75 -7.32 4.75
N LYS A 124 -8.56 -7.42 3.70
CA LYS A 124 -8.45 -8.45 2.65
C LYS A 124 -7.36 -8.05 1.64
N THR A 125 -6.13 -7.91 2.14
CA THR A 125 -4.94 -7.57 1.38
C THR A 125 -4.04 -8.79 1.22
N GLN A 126 -3.09 -8.73 0.31
CA GLN A 126 -2.02 -9.73 0.29
C GLN A 126 -1.16 -9.61 1.56
N PRO A 127 -0.68 -10.73 2.13
CA PRO A 127 0.26 -10.68 3.24
C PRO A 127 1.49 -9.82 2.92
N ALA A 128 2.07 -9.21 3.94
CA ALA A 128 3.23 -8.32 3.92
C ALA A 128 3.01 -6.95 3.27
N ILE A 129 2.12 -6.79 2.29
CA ILE A 129 1.94 -5.50 1.57
C ILE A 129 0.73 -4.68 2.02
N GLY A 130 -0.01 -5.14 3.03
CA GLY A 130 -1.24 -4.48 3.49
C GLY A 130 -1.06 -3.01 3.87
N LYS A 131 0.08 -2.62 4.44
CA LYS A 131 0.36 -1.21 4.78
C LYS A 131 0.49 -0.32 3.54
N PHE A 132 1.06 -0.82 2.46
CA PHE A 132 1.20 -0.09 1.20
C PHE A 132 -0.16 0.08 0.51
N ASP A 133 -1.00 -0.98 0.53
CA ASP A 133 -2.38 -0.90 0.05
C ASP A 133 -3.19 0.14 0.83
N LYS A 134 -3.06 0.19 2.16
CA LYS A 134 -3.73 1.17 3.02
C LYS A 134 -3.27 2.60 2.74
N LEU A 135 -1.97 2.81 2.55
CA LEU A 135 -1.42 4.10 2.17
C LEU A 135 -1.97 4.55 0.81
N ALA A 136 -1.98 3.64 -0.16
CA ALA A 136 -2.52 3.91 -1.49
C ALA A 136 -4.02 4.24 -1.48
N LEU A 137 -4.82 3.53 -0.67
CA LEU A 137 -6.24 3.87 -0.45
C LEU A 137 -6.41 5.30 0.03
N LYS A 138 -5.61 5.71 1.04
CA LYS A 138 -5.64 7.08 1.58
C LYS A 138 -5.26 8.12 0.53
N ILE A 139 -4.23 7.85 -0.28
CA ILE A 139 -3.80 8.72 -1.38
C ILE A 139 -4.93 8.88 -2.41
N GLY A 140 -5.68 7.81 -2.70
CA GLY A 140 -6.86 7.84 -3.57
C GLY A 140 -8.12 8.45 -2.95
N GLY A 141 -8.04 8.95 -1.70
CA GLY A 141 -9.15 9.64 -1.02
C GLY A 141 -10.11 8.73 -0.23
N ALA A 142 -9.84 7.43 -0.16
CA ALA A 142 -10.63 6.51 0.66
C ALA A 142 -10.14 6.47 2.11
N ASP A 143 -11.02 6.08 3.04
CA ASP A 143 -10.66 5.80 4.42
C ASP A 143 -9.90 4.46 4.53
N THR A 144 -8.91 4.42 5.38
CA THR A 144 -8.13 3.20 5.60
C THR A 144 -8.87 2.16 6.41
N HIS A 145 -9.88 2.57 7.22
CA HIS A 145 -10.44 1.74 8.26
C HIS A 145 -9.31 1.23 9.18
N ARG A 146 -9.46 0.11 9.89
CA ARG A 146 -8.39 -0.42 10.73
C ARG A 146 -7.22 -1.00 9.91
N PHE A 147 -6.00 -0.70 10.31
CA PHE A 147 -4.79 -1.25 9.72
C PHE A 147 -4.54 -2.71 10.13
N SER A 148 -4.70 -2.98 11.42
CA SER A 148 -4.37 -4.25 12.06
C SER A 148 -5.40 -4.62 13.13
N LEU A 149 -5.21 -5.74 13.81
CA LEU A 149 -6.15 -6.25 14.81
C LEU A 149 -6.16 -5.42 16.10
N ASP A 150 -5.08 -4.71 16.40
CA ASP A 150 -4.89 -3.89 17.59
C ASP A 150 -5.42 -2.44 17.44
N ASP A 151 -5.81 -2.04 16.24
CA ASP A 151 -6.22 -0.68 15.95
C ASP A 151 -7.61 -0.37 16.54
N MET A 152 -8.59 -1.19 16.22
CA MET A 152 -9.95 -1.12 16.78
C MET A 152 -10.60 -2.50 16.86
N VAL A 153 -11.64 -2.63 17.69
CA VAL A 153 -12.47 -3.84 17.76
C VAL A 153 -13.41 -3.90 16.58
N LEU A 154 -13.44 -5.07 15.91
CA LEU A 154 -14.45 -5.41 14.93
C LEU A 154 -14.96 -6.82 15.21
N ILE A 155 -16.18 -6.90 15.77
CA ILE A 155 -16.88 -8.15 16.05
C ILE A 155 -17.51 -8.65 14.76
N LYS A 156 -17.32 -9.91 14.45
CA LYS A 156 -17.78 -10.58 13.24
C LYS A 156 -18.53 -11.87 13.57
N ASP A 157 -19.14 -12.47 12.53
CA ASP A 157 -19.84 -13.74 12.57
C ASP A 157 -19.15 -14.82 13.40
N ASN A 158 -17.87 -15.07 13.14
CA ASN A 158 -17.09 -16.06 13.88
C ASN A 158 -16.94 -15.72 15.39
N HIS A 159 -16.84 -14.44 15.74
CA HIS A 159 -16.82 -14.03 17.15
C HIS A 159 -18.18 -14.27 17.81
N ILE A 160 -19.26 -13.94 17.10
CA ILE A 160 -20.64 -14.11 17.55
C ILE A 160 -20.92 -15.61 17.74
N ALA A 161 -20.53 -16.46 16.79
CA ALA A 161 -20.71 -17.89 16.88
C ALA A 161 -20.03 -18.52 18.11
N VAL A 162 -18.84 -18.06 18.46
CA VAL A 162 -18.11 -18.54 19.64
C VAL A 162 -18.71 -18.02 20.95
N VAL A 163 -19.17 -16.76 20.97
CA VAL A 163 -19.69 -16.10 22.19
C VAL A 163 -21.16 -16.45 22.44
N GLY A 164 -21.95 -16.69 21.39
CA GLY A 164 -23.34 -17.14 21.46
C GLY A 164 -24.37 -16.11 20.95
N SER A 165 -24.09 -14.79 21.06
CA SER A 165 -24.97 -13.75 20.50
C SER A 165 -24.24 -12.44 20.26
N PRO A 166 -24.76 -11.57 19.33
CA PRO A 166 -24.23 -10.23 19.08
C PRO A 166 -24.21 -9.37 20.33
N MET A 167 -25.28 -9.35 21.09
CA MET A 167 -25.43 -8.59 22.34
C MET A 167 -24.39 -9.00 23.39
N GLU A 168 -24.16 -10.29 23.57
CA GLU A 168 -23.19 -10.78 24.56
C GLU A 168 -21.76 -10.45 24.11
N ALA A 169 -21.45 -10.58 22.84
CA ALA A 169 -20.15 -10.21 22.29
C ALA A 169 -19.87 -8.70 22.48
N LEU A 170 -20.87 -7.85 22.22
CA LEU A 170 -20.77 -6.40 22.41
C LEU A 170 -20.55 -6.04 23.89
N LYS A 171 -21.32 -6.63 24.82
CA LYS A 171 -21.17 -6.40 26.27
C LYS A 171 -19.78 -6.80 26.78
N LYS A 172 -19.25 -7.95 26.33
CA LYS A 172 -17.88 -8.37 26.66
C LYS A 172 -16.84 -7.39 26.12
N ALA A 173 -16.99 -6.93 24.87
CA ALA A 173 -16.09 -5.93 24.29
C ALA A 173 -16.12 -4.62 25.09
N GLN A 174 -17.29 -4.07 25.37
CA GLN A 174 -17.44 -2.82 26.13
C GLN A 174 -16.84 -2.90 27.54
N LYS A 175 -16.92 -4.07 28.20
CA LYS A 175 -16.36 -4.28 29.55
C LYS A 175 -14.84 -4.35 29.56
N ASN A 176 -14.23 -4.93 28.51
CA ASN A 176 -12.82 -5.34 28.52
C ASN A 176 -11.92 -4.45 27.67
N VAL A 177 -12.48 -3.68 26.77
CA VAL A 177 -11.73 -2.83 25.84
C VAL A 177 -11.57 -1.42 26.40
N SER A 178 -10.40 -0.82 26.21
CA SER A 178 -10.15 0.56 26.61
C SER A 178 -11.13 1.53 25.95
N PHE A 179 -11.56 2.55 26.68
CA PHE A 179 -12.45 3.61 26.18
C PHE A 179 -11.89 4.33 24.93
N SER A 180 -10.60 4.29 24.70
CA SER A 180 -9.94 4.90 23.55
C SER A 180 -10.07 4.09 22.25
N LYS A 181 -10.59 2.86 22.31
CA LYS A 181 -10.74 2.00 21.13
C LYS A 181 -12.19 1.99 20.65
N LYS A 182 -12.36 2.23 19.37
CA LYS A 182 -13.66 2.09 18.71
C LYS A 182 -14.10 0.62 18.69
N ILE A 183 -15.40 0.38 18.88
CA ILE A 183 -16.01 -0.94 18.76
C ILE A 183 -17.01 -0.89 17.59
N GLU A 184 -16.85 -1.80 16.68
CA GLU A 184 -17.71 -2.03 15.52
C GLU A 184 -18.17 -3.48 15.53
N ILE A 185 -19.41 -3.74 15.11
CA ILE A 185 -20.00 -5.08 15.00
C ILE A 185 -20.66 -5.25 13.65
N GLU A 186 -20.37 -6.34 12.96
CA GLU A 186 -21.09 -6.80 11.77
C GLU A 186 -22.24 -7.72 12.21
N VAL A 187 -23.46 -7.45 11.74
CA VAL A 187 -24.65 -8.26 12.01
C VAL A 187 -25.37 -8.57 10.70
N GLU A 188 -26.10 -9.68 10.64
CA GLU A 188 -26.79 -10.14 9.42
C GLU A 188 -28.25 -9.67 9.35
N THR A 189 -28.85 -9.34 10.51
CA THR A 189 -30.25 -8.95 10.57
C THR A 189 -30.45 -7.55 11.16
N LEU A 190 -31.52 -6.91 10.80
CA LEU A 190 -31.90 -5.61 11.35
C LEU A 190 -32.26 -5.72 12.83
N GLU A 191 -32.80 -6.86 13.25
CA GLU A 191 -33.13 -7.16 14.66
C GLU A 191 -31.87 -7.17 15.52
N ASP A 192 -30.81 -7.82 15.06
CA ASP A 192 -29.51 -7.80 15.75
C ASP A 192 -28.87 -6.41 15.81
N ALA A 193 -29.13 -5.56 14.82
CA ALA A 193 -28.60 -4.20 14.78
C ALA A 193 -29.30 -3.26 15.77
N VAL A 194 -30.54 -3.53 16.19
CA VAL A 194 -31.33 -2.69 17.13
C VAL A 194 -31.44 -3.30 18.52
N SER A 195 -31.01 -4.53 18.72
CA SER A 195 -30.98 -5.21 20.04
C SER A 195 -29.87 -4.68 20.93
#